data_8f09a7cb6eb96c5c8bd0bf103440c140
#
_entry.id   8f09a7cb6eb96c5c8bd0bf103440c140
#
_cell.length_a   1.000
_cell.length_b   1.000
_cell.length_c   1.000
_cell.angle_alpha   90.00
_cell.angle_beta   90.00
_cell.angle_gamma   90.00
#
_symmetry.space_group_name_H-M   'P 1'
#
loop_
_entity.id
_entity.type
_entity.pdbx_description
1 polymer ?
#
loop_
_entity_poly.entity_id
_entity_poly.type
_entity_poly.pdbx_seq_one_letter_code
_entity_poly.pdbx_strand_id
1 'polypeptide(L)'
;MGLFPSANDFKAGKGVEKDAPRNTGVRRFFELVGRDMNSMFLANLLTCLGFVPVISLVYIGFLMNNLPVMLISAAVGGILAGPVLAGMYDTVLRALRDEAGYWWVTYRKAFKRNFKASILPGVLYCVVVTLQIFLVYFCFNMLYHGTNVGVPLWVATVLNLLVFQMLFAYMWPQIALLDQPLSLTLKNSINCMIAFLPHALAASIVQILFWGVVILCMPLG
;
A
#
# COMPACT_ATOMS: atom_id res chain seq x y z
N MET A 1 16.07 28.79 -12.12
CA MET A 1 15.26 27.68 -12.69
C MET A 1 15.14 26.64 -11.61
N GLY A 2 13.92 26.38 -11.10
CA GLY A 2 13.72 25.34 -10.08
C GLY A 2 13.88 23.97 -10.70
N LEU A 3 14.47 23.03 -9.97
CA LEU A 3 14.70 21.63 -10.39
C LEU A 3 13.36 20.90 -10.75
N PHE A 4 12.23 21.46 -10.38
CA PHE A 4 10.90 20.91 -10.66
C PHE A 4 10.07 21.96 -11.39
N PRO A 5 9.43 21.58 -12.52
CA PRO A 5 8.58 22.48 -13.26
C PRO A 5 7.37 22.95 -12.42
N SER A 6 6.98 24.19 -12.62
CA SER A 6 5.79 24.78 -12.00
C SER A 6 4.50 24.19 -12.61
N ALA A 7 3.39 24.24 -11.87
CA ALA A 7 2.08 23.80 -12.38
C ALA A 7 1.66 24.58 -13.66
N ASN A 8 2.20 25.78 -13.88
CA ASN A 8 1.90 26.63 -15.05
C ASN A 8 2.72 26.24 -16.28
N ASP A 9 3.77 25.42 -16.13
CA ASP A 9 4.64 25.03 -17.26
C ASP A 9 4.07 23.84 -18.05
N PHE A 10 2.95 23.26 -17.60
CA PHE A 10 2.29 22.14 -18.26
C PHE A 10 1.00 22.57 -18.96
N LYS A 11 0.99 22.40 -20.27
CA LYS A 11 -0.28 22.46 -21.01
C LYS A 11 -1.14 21.30 -20.56
N ALA A 12 -2.36 21.60 -20.11
CA ALA A 12 -3.36 20.58 -19.83
C ALA A 12 -3.53 19.70 -21.09
N GLY A 13 -3.39 18.39 -20.93
CA GLY A 13 -3.72 17.44 -21.99
C GLY A 13 -5.20 17.57 -22.37
N LYS A 14 -5.61 16.95 -23.49
CA LYS A 14 -7.00 17.03 -24.00
C LYS A 14 -8.06 16.56 -22.99
N GLY A 15 -7.63 15.89 -21.89
CA GLY A 15 -8.55 15.35 -20.90
C GLY A 15 -9.43 14.23 -21.47
N VAL A 16 -10.33 13.72 -20.64
CA VAL A 16 -11.40 12.81 -21.09
C VAL A 16 -12.68 13.63 -21.17
N GLU A 17 -13.41 13.52 -22.29
CA GLU A 17 -14.71 14.18 -22.43
C GLU A 17 -15.68 13.69 -21.34
N LYS A 18 -16.45 14.62 -20.79
CA LYS A 18 -17.33 14.38 -19.62
C LYS A 18 -18.35 13.27 -19.91
N ASP A 19 -18.81 13.17 -21.14
CA ASP A 19 -19.85 12.25 -21.58
C ASP A 19 -19.31 11.06 -22.41
N ALA A 20 -18.00 10.87 -22.46
CA ALA A 20 -17.39 9.74 -23.16
C ALA A 20 -17.79 8.41 -22.47
N PRO A 21 -18.26 7.40 -23.24
CA PRO A 21 -18.61 6.10 -22.67
C PRO A 21 -17.38 5.46 -22.04
N ARG A 22 -17.47 5.15 -20.73
CA ARG A 22 -16.37 4.52 -19.98
C ARG A 22 -16.34 3.03 -20.25
N ASN A 23 -15.16 2.53 -20.56
CA ASN A 23 -14.94 1.09 -20.58
C ASN A 23 -15.13 0.48 -19.19
N THR A 24 -15.48 -0.81 -19.12
CA THR A 24 -15.66 -1.56 -17.87
C THR A 24 -14.73 -2.76 -17.79
N GLY A 25 -14.51 -3.29 -16.58
CA GLY A 25 -13.73 -4.50 -16.36
C GLY A 25 -12.26 -4.38 -16.80
N VAL A 26 -11.75 -5.46 -17.40
CA VAL A 26 -10.35 -5.59 -17.82
C VAL A 26 -9.95 -4.53 -18.87
N ARG A 27 -10.89 -4.16 -19.75
CA ARG A 27 -10.67 -3.15 -20.78
C ARG A 27 -10.40 -1.77 -20.17
N ARG A 28 -11.12 -1.43 -19.09
CA ARG A 28 -10.89 -0.21 -18.33
C ARG A 28 -9.52 -0.21 -17.65
N PHE A 29 -9.09 -1.35 -17.11
CA PHE A 29 -7.77 -1.49 -16.51
C PHE A 29 -6.66 -1.15 -17.52
N PHE A 30 -6.67 -1.74 -18.70
CA PHE A 30 -5.65 -1.46 -19.72
C PHE A 30 -5.70 -0.02 -20.24
N GLU A 31 -6.88 0.58 -20.35
CA GLU A 31 -7.04 1.99 -20.70
C GLU A 31 -6.36 2.91 -19.67
N LEU A 32 -6.63 2.68 -18.37
CA LEU A 32 -6.03 3.46 -17.27
C LEU A 32 -4.52 3.28 -17.20
N VAL A 33 -4.04 2.05 -17.32
CA VAL A 33 -2.60 1.76 -17.35
C VAL A 33 -1.94 2.46 -18.54
N GLY A 34 -2.53 2.39 -19.75
CA GLY A 34 -1.96 3.04 -20.93
C GLY A 34 -1.96 4.57 -20.84
N ARG A 35 -2.99 5.16 -20.23
CA ARG A 35 -3.13 6.62 -20.12
C ARG A 35 -2.31 7.22 -18.98
N ASP A 36 -2.36 6.61 -17.79
CA ASP A 36 -1.83 7.18 -16.56
C ASP A 36 -0.61 6.43 -16.01
N MET A 37 -0.05 5.49 -16.79
CA MET A 37 1.07 4.64 -16.35
C MET A 37 2.25 5.44 -15.78
N ASN A 38 2.64 6.52 -16.44
CA ASN A 38 3.75 7.35 -15.98
C ASN A 38 3.48 7.97 -14.61
N SER A 39 2.29 8.51 -14.39
CA SER A 39 1.88 9.09 -13.10
C SER A 39 1.82 8.05 -12.00
N MET A 40 1.25 6.87 -12.29
CA MET A 40 1.20 5.76 -11.35
C MET A 40 2.59 5.22 -11.03
N PHE A 41 3.44 5.05 -12.05
CA PHE A 41 4.81 4.56 -11.88
C PHE A 41 5.64 5.51 -11.01
N LEU A 42 5.61 6.81 -11.28
CA LEU A 42 6.37 7.81 -10.51
C LEU A 42 5.86 7.93 -9.06
N ALA A 43 4.53 7.87 -8.85
CA ALA A 43 3.97 7.85 -7.50
C ALA A 43 4.38 6.60 -6.72
N ASN A 44 4.40 5.42 -7.36
CA ASN A 44 4.88 4.18 -6.75
C ASN A 44 6.39 4.24 -6.46
N LEU A 45 7.21 4.74 -7.40
CA LEU A 45 8.65 4.89 -7.21
C LEU A 45 8.96 5.80 -6.00
N LEU A 46 8.24 6.92 -5.88
CA LEU A 46 8.39 7.82 -4.73
C LEU A 46 7.95 7.15 -3.43
N THR A 47 6.92 6.31 -3.48
CA THR A 47 6.48 5.51 -2.34
C THR A 47 7.54 4.49 -1.95
N CYS A 48 8.12 3.77 -2.89
CA CYS A 48 9.24 2.85 -2.63
C CYS A 48 10.40 3.57 -1.96
N LEU A 49 10.80 4.74 -2.46
CA LEU A 49 11.85 5.57 -1.84
C LEU A 49 11.49 5.97 -0.40
N GLY A 50 10.22 6.31 -0.15
CA GLY A 50 9.72 6.62 1.20
C GLY A 50 9.75 5.44 2.17
N PHE A 51 9.69 4.19 1.64
CA PHE A 51 9.79 2.98 2.44
C PHE A 51 11.23 2.50 2.69
N VAL A 52 12.22 2.99 1.94
CA VAL A 52 13.64 2.60 2.14
C VAL A 52 14.08 2.75 3.60
N PRO A 53 13.84 3.87 4.31
CA PRO A 53 14.23 4.00 5.72
C PRO A 53 13.55 2.95 6.62
N VAL A 54 12.26 2.67 6.38
CA VAL A 54 11.51 1.67 7.15
C VAL A 54 12.13 0.29 6.98
N ILE A 55 12.33 -0.11 5.72
CA ILE A 55 12.89 -1.42 5.38
C ILE A 55 14.30 -1.56 5.97
N SER A 56 15.15 -0.55 5.84
CA SER A 56 16.52 -0.58 6.36
C SER A 56 16.55 -0.72 7.88
N LEU A 57 15.71 0.02 8.61
CA LEU A 57 15.65 -0.05 10.07
C LEU A 57 15.09 -1.39 10.56
N VAL A 58 14.03 -1.90 9.92
CA VAL A 58 13.45 -3.21 10.25
C VAL A 58 14.47 -4.33 9.96
N TYR A 59 15.21 -4.22 8.86
CA TYR A 59 16.25 -5.18 8.50
C TYR A 59 17.39 -5.22 9.53
N ILE A 60 17.82 -4.09 10.08
CA ILE A 60 18.79 -4.05 11.20
C ILE A 60 18.25 -4.82 12.39
N GLY A 61 16.99 -4.60 12.79
CA GLY A 61 16.34 -5.34 13.86
C GLY A 61 16.28 -6.86 13.58
N PHE A 62 16.08 -7.23 12.33
CA PHE A 62 16.09 -8.62 11.87
C PHE A 62 17.48 -9.26 12.02
N LEU A 63 18.56 -8.56 11.61
CA LEU A 63 19.93 -9.02 11.80
C LEU A 63 20.31 -9.20 13.28
N MET A 64 19.73 -8.39 14.15
CA MET A 64 19.91 -8.51 15.61
C MET A 64 19.07 -9.64 16.24
N ASN A 65 18.26 -10.35 15.46
CA ASN A 65 17.26 -11.32 15.94
C ASN A 65 16.38 -10.78 17.09
N ASN A 66 16.02 -9.50 17.01
CA ASN A 66 15.34 -8.78 18.08
C ASN A 66 13.99 -8.24 17.60
N LEU A 67 12.91 -8.97 17.87
CA LEU A 67 11.55 -8.59 17.48
C LEU A 67 11.11 -7.22 18.03
N PRO A 68 11.32 -6.87 19.30
CA PRO A 68 11.06 -5.53 19.82
C PRO A 68 11.73 -4.42 19.00
N VAL A 69 12.99 -4.58 18.62
CA VAL A 69 13.71 -3.59 17.79
C VAL A 69 13.06 -3.48 16.41
N MET A 70 12.68 -4.61 15.80
CA MET A 70 11.96 -4.60 14.51
C MET A 70 10.65 -3.82 14.59
N LEU A 71 9.86 -4.02 15.65
CA LEU A 71 8.56 -3.37 15.82
C LEU A 71 8.69 -1.86 16.12
N ILE A 72 9.66 -1.47 16.93
CA ILE A 72 9.94 -0.05 17.18
C ILE A 72 10.41 0.62 15.88
N SER A 73 11.28 -0.02 15.13
CA SER A 73 11.76 0.45 13.83
C SER A 73 10.62 0.62 12.83
N ALA A 74 9.72 -0.36 12.77
CA ALA A 74 8.51 -0.29 11.94
C ALA A 74 7.59 0.86 12.36
N ALA A 75 7.41 1.06 13.66
CA ALA A 75 6.58 2.14 14.19
C ALA A 75 7.16 3.52 13.83
N VAL A 76 8.46 3.73 14.04
CA VAL A 76 9.16 4.97 13.70
C VAL A 76 9.10 5.23 12.18
N GLY A 77 9.40 4.21 11.39
CA GLY A 77 9.33 4.31 9.92
C GLY A 77 7.91 4.56 9.41
N GLY A 78 6.90 4.01 10.06
CA GLY A 78 5.49 4.19 9.75
C GLY A 78 5.00 5.64 9.79
N ILE A 79 5.66 6.50 10.58
CA ILE A 79 5.37 7.93 10.63
C ILE A 79 5.55 8.59 9.25
N LEU A 80 6.56 8.19 8.49
CA LEU A 80 6.82 8.68 7.14
C LEU A 80 6.03 7.89 6.09
N ALA A 81 5.94 6.58 6.24
CA ALA A 81 5.28 5.69 5.30
C ALA A 81 3.79 6.02 5.12
N GLY A 82 3.09 6.42 6.19
CA GLY A 82 1.67 6.77 6.13
C GLY A 82 1.36 7.90 5.14
N PRO A 83 1.95 9.10 5.28
CA PRO A 83 1.74 10.20 4.34
C PRO A 83 2.15 9.88 2.91
N VAL A 84 3.21 9.10 2.72
CA VAL A 84 3.68 8.65 1.40
C VAL A 84 2.63 7.75 0.74
N LEU A 85 2.08 6.78 1.47
CA LEU A 85 0.99 5.93 0.99
C LEU A 85 -0.27 6.74 0.67
N ALA A 86 -0.65 7.68 1.52
CA ALA A 86 -1.82 8.54 1.25
C ALA A 86 -1.66 9.33 -0.05
N GLY A 87 -0.46 9.85 -0.34
CA GLY A 87 -0.14 10.51 -1.62
C GLY A 87 -0.27 9.57 -2.82
N MET A 88 0.24 8.35 -2.71
CA MET A 88 0.14 7.33 -3.76
C MET A 88 -1.32 6.96 -4.03
N TYR A 89 -2.08 6.65 -2.98
CA TYR A 89 -3.49 6.28 -3.14
C TYR A 89 -4.33 7.40 -3.74
N ASP A 90 -4.12 8.68 -3.34
CA ASP A 90 -4.81 9.82 -3.96
C ASP A 90 -4.50 9.91 -5.47
N THR A 91 -3.24 9.70 -5.88
CA THR A 91 -2.84 9.71 -7.29
C THR A 91 -3.55 8.61 -8.08
N VAL A 92 -3.56 7.38 -7.57
CA VAL A 92 -4.23 6.24 -8.23
C VAL A 92 -5.74 6.45 -8.29
N LEU A 93 -6.35 6.92 -7.21
CA LEU A 93 -7.80 7.16 -7.14
C LEU A 93 -8.25 8.31 -8.06
N ARG A 94 -7.40 9.32 -8.29
CA ARG A 94 -7.67 10.37 -9.28
C ARG A 94 -7.66 9.80 -10.69
N ALA A 95 -6.68 8.96 -11.02
CA ALA A 95 -6.65 8.28 -12.31
C ALA A 95 -7.92 7.43 -12.54
N LEU A 96 -8.39 6.71 -11.51
CA LEU A 96 -9.64 5.92 -11.57
C LEU A 96 -10.89 6.78 -11.80
N ARG A 97 -10.90 8.02 -11.30
CA ARG A 97 -12.02 8.98 -11.44
C ARG A 97 -11.90 9.88 -12.65
N ASP A 98 -10.87 9.70 -13.49
CA ASP A 98 -10.57 10.55 -14.65
C ASP A 98 -10.34 12.02 -14.28
N GLU A 99 -9.85 12.30 -13.06
CA GLU A 99 -9.57 13.66 -12.62
C GLU A 99 -8.29 14.21 -13.27
N ALA A 100 -8.41 15.37 -13.87
CA ALA A 100 -7.27 16.08 -14.44
C ALA A 100 -6.30 16.53 -13.34
N GLY A 101 -5.01 16.49 -13.65
CA GLY A 101 -3.98 17.04 -12.77
C GLY A 101 -2.59 16.50 -13.08
N TYR A 102 -1.58 17.34 -12.80
CA TYR A 102 -0.19 16.89 -12.87
C TYR A 102 0.15 16.07 -11.61
N TRP A 103 0.61 14.86 -11.79
CA TRP A 103 0.78 13.86 -10.70
C TRP A 103 1.59 14.39 -9.51
N TRP A 104 2.69 15.13 -9.75
CA TRP A 104 3.53 15.65 -8.66
C TRP A 104 2.82 16.68 -7.78
N VAL A 105 2.06 17.58 -8.42
CA VAL A 105 1.31 18.63 -7.71
C VAL A 105 0.20 17.99 -6.87
N THR A 106 -0.54 17.05 -7.44
CA THR A 106 -1.62 16.34 -6.77
C THR A 106 -1.09 15.46 -5.63
N TYR A 107 -0.02 14.69 -5.89
CA TYR A 107 0.67 13.87 -4.89
C TYR A 107 1.14 14.71 -3.69
N ARG A 108 1.89 15.80 -3.94
CA ARG A 108 2.39 16.69 -2.89
C ARG A 108 1.26 17.34 -2.08
N LYS A 109 0.17 17.71 -2.75
CA LYS A 109 -1.02 18.27 -2.10
C LYS A 109 -1.69 17.24 -1.20
N ALA A 110 -1.87 16.02 -1.68
CA ALA A 110 -2.45 14.91 -0.91
C ALA A 110 -1.56 14.50 0.27
N PHE A 111 -0.26 14.38 0.05
CA PHE A 111 0.73 14.13 1.10
C PHE A 111 0.62 15.13 2.25
N LYS A 112 0.59 16.45 1.93
CA LYS A 112 0.49 17.50 2.94
C LYS A 112 -0.86 17.51 3.64
N ARG A 113 -1.96 17.35 2.88
CA ARG A 113 -3.32 17.36 3.42
C ARG A 113 -3.54 16.22 4.42
N ASN A 114 -3.09 15.02 4.06
CA ASN A 114 -3.32 13.81 4.83
C ASN A 114 -2.19 13.49 5.82
N PHE A 115 -1.18 14.36 5.95
CA PHE A 115 0.02 14.08 6.74
C PHE A 115 -0.33 13.61 8.17
N LYS A 116 -1.06 14.43 8.92
CA LYS A 116 -1.42 14.12 10.31
C LYS A 116 -2.37 12.91 10.42
N ALA A 117 -3.36 12.84 9.52
CA ALA A 117 -4.36 11.78 9.54
C ALA A 117 -3.77 10.39 9.19
N SER A 118 -2.69 10.36 8.40
CA SER A 118 -2.06 9.11 7.92
C SER A 118 -0.92 8.59 8.79
N ILE A 119 -0.42 9.36 9.77
CA ILE A 119 0.67 8.91 10.66
C ILE A 119 0.27 7.65 11.42
N LEU A 120 -0.82 7.70 12.19
CA LEU A 120 -1.23 6.56 13.02
C LEU A 120 -1.61 5.33 12.18
N PRO A 121 -2.39 5.45 11.09
CA PRO A 121 -2.59 4.35 10.15
C PRO A 121 -1.29 3.81 9.55
N GLY A 122 -0.33 4.67 9.23
CA GLY A 122 0.98 4.27 8.70
C GLY A 122 1.80 3.47 9.71
N VAL A 123 1.82 3.90 10.96
CA VAL A 123 2.45 3.15 12.07
C VAL A 123 1.80 1.77 12.22
N LEU A 124 0.47 1.71 12.30
CA LEU A 124 -0.26 0.43 12.41
C LEU A 124 0.02 -0.48 11.21
N TYR A 125 0.01 0.07 10.01
CA TYR A 125 0.33 -0.68 8.79
C TYR A 125 1.73 -1.28 8.84
N CYS A 126 2.76 -0.48 9.13
CA CYS A 126 4.15 -0.95 9.16
C CYS A 126 4.39 -1.97 10.27
N VAL A 127 3.81 -1.79 11.46
CA VAL A 127 3.91 -2.74 12.56
C VAL A 127 3.24 -4.07 12.20
N VAL A 128 2.02 -4.04 11.65
CA VAL A 128 1.30 -5.26 11.26
C VAL A 128 2.03 -5.99 10.14
N VAL A 129 2.50 -5.28 9.10
CA VAL A 129 3.26 -5.91 8.00
C VAL A 129 4.56 -6.53 8.51
N THR A 130 5.27 -5.86 9.43
CA THR A 130 6.48 -6.41 10.04
C THR A 130 6.20 -7.67 10.84
N LEU A 131 5.11 -7.70 11.63
CA LEU A 131 4.66 -8.91 12.33
C LEU A 131 4.31 -10.04 11.37
N GLN A 132 3.65 -9.74 10.26
CA GLN A 132 3.31 -10.74 9.24
C GLN A 132 4.56 -11.33 8.59
N ILE A 133 5.52 -10.49 8.21
CA ILE A 133 6.82 -10.94 7.66
C ILE A 133 7.54 -11.83 8.69
N PHE A 134 7.58 -11.42 9.95
CA PHE A 134 8.19 -12.20 11.02
C PHE A 134 7.51 -13.55 11.23
N LEU A 135 6.16 -13.60 11.22
CA LEU A 135 5.41 -14.85 11.35
C LEU A 135 5.69 -15.82 10.21
N VAL A 136 5.70 -15.33 8.98
CA VAL A 136 6.03 -16.14 7.79
C VAL A 136 7.46 -16.67 7.91
N TYR A 137 8.44 -15.79 8.21
CA TYR A 137 9.83 -16.17 8.43
C TYR A 137 9.95 -17.23 9.52
N PHE A 138 9.28 -17.04 10.66
CA PHE A 138 9.29 -17.99 11.78
C PHE A 138 8.78 -19.38 11.38
N CYS A 139 7.66 -19.44 10.64
CA CYS A 139 7.12 -20.70 10.13
C CYS A 139 8.11 -21.42 9.20
N PHE A 140 8.74 -20.70 8.27
CA PHE A 140 9.73 -21.28 7.37
C PHE A 140 11.02 -21.71 8.10
N ASN A 141 11.46 -20.93 9.07
CA ASN A 141 12.64 -21.26 9.88
C ASN A 141 12.43 -22.55 10.68
N MET A 142 11.27 -22.71 11.34
CA MET A 142 10.90 -23.95 12.03
C MET A 142 10.91 -25.13 11.07
N LEU A 143 10.33 -24.99 9.88
CA LEU A 143 10.28 -26.05 8.88
C LEU A 143 11.72 -26.43 8.42
N TYR A 144 12.57 -25.43 8.19
CA TYR A 144 13.97 -25.63 7.79
C TYR A 144 14.78 -26.42 8.83
N HIS A 145 14.54 -26.18 10.10
CA HIS A 145 15.20 -26.90 11.21
C HIS A 145 14.52 -28.26 11.55
N GLY A 146 13.63 -28.75 10.67
CA GLY A 146 12.98 -30.04 10.85
C GLY A 146 11.92 -30.08 11.96
N THR A 147 11.55 -28.92 12.51
CA THR A 147 10.48 -28.84 13.50
C THR A 147 9.14 -28.79 12.77
N ASN A 148 8.23 -29.72 13.11
CA ASN A 148 6.93 -29.79 12.47
C ASN A 148 6.06 -28.60 12.92
N VAL A 149 5.88 -27.64 12.03
CA VAL A 149 4.94 -26.53 12.24
C VAL A 149 3.53 -27.11 12.10
N GLY A 150 2.79 -27.15 13.19
CA GLY A 150 1.41 -27.67 13.15
C GLY A 150 0.53 -26.92 12.15
N VAL A 151 -0.36 -27.65 11.48
CA VAL A 151 -1.33 -27.09 10.52
C VAL A 151 -2.05 -25.84 11.06
N PRO A 152 -2.47 -25.79 12.37
CA PRO A 152 -3.14 -24.60 12.91
C PRO A 152 -2.32 -23.32 12.81
N LEU A 153 -0.98 -23.36 12.96
CA LEU A 153 -0.14 -22.16 12.87
C LEU A 153 -0.05 -21.64 11.43
N TRP A 154 0.05 -22.54 10.45
CA TRP A 154 0.00 -22.15 9.03
C TRP A 154 -1.33 -21.51 8.65
N VAL A 155 -2.44 -22.15 9.06
CA VAL A 155 -3.80 -21.61 8.81
C VAL A 155 -3.95 -20.23 9.46
N ALA A 156 -3.52 -20.07 10.71
CA ALA A 156 -3.59 -18.79 11.41
C ALA A 156 -2.76 -17.70 10.70
N THR A 157 -1.57 -18.05 10.21
CA THR A 157 -0.69 -17.11 9.47
C THR A 157 -1.35 -16.67 8.16
N VAL A 158 -1.89 -17.60 7.37
CA VAL A 158 -2.55 -17.28 6.11
C VAL A 158 -3.81 -16.45 6.34
N LEU A 159 -4.64 -16.80 7.32
CA LEU A 159 -5.84 -16.03 7.67
C LEU A 159 -5.48 -14.60 8.13
N ASN A 160 -4.43 -14.47 8.94
CA ASN A 160 -3.93 -13.18 9.38
C ASN A 160 -3.52 -12.31 8.18
N LEU A 161 -2.73 -12.86 7.24
CA LEU A 161 -2.34 -12.17 6.01
C LEU A 161 -3.57 -11.70 5.22
N LEU A 162 -4.53 -12.57 4.97
CA LEU A 162 -5.73 -12.24 4.19
C LEU A 162 -6.56 -11.14 4.86
N VAL A 163 -6.85 -11.26 6.15
CA VAL A 163 -7.72 -10.33 6.88
C VAL A 163 -7.12 -8.92 6.91
N PHE A 164 -5.83 -8.80 7.27
CA PHE A 164 -5.20 -7.47 7.31
C PHE A 164 -5.02 -6.86 5.93
N GLN A 165 -4.74 -7.67 4.91
CA GLN A 165 -4.61 -7.18 3.55
C GLN A 165 -5.95 -6.64 3.02
N MET A 166 -7.06 -7.34 3.28
CA MET A 166 -8.40 -6.86 2.96
C MET A 166 -8.72 -5.56 3.72
N LEU A 167 -8.41 -5.49 5.01
CA LEU A 167 -8.65 -4.31 5.83
C LEU A 167 -7.90 -3.08 5.29
N PHE A 168 -6.62 -3.21 5.01
CA PHE A 168 -5.79 -2.11 4.51
C PHE A 168 -6.18 -1.69 3.08
N ALA A 169 -6.66 -2.61 2.24
CA ALA A 169 -7.16 -2.28 0.92
C ALA A 169 -8.33 -1.28 0.94
N TYR A 170 -9.19 -1.35 1.95
CA TYR A 170 -10.29 -0.40 2.14
C TYR A 170 -9.93 0.80 3.01
N MET A 171 -8.96 0.68 3.90
CA MET A 171 -8.56 1.75 4.80
C MET A 171 -7.83 2.89 4.09
N TRP A 172 -6.88 2.58 3.22
CA TRP A 172 -6.06 3.59 2.54
C TRP A 172 -6.85 4.50 1.60
N PRO A 173 -7.78 4.00 0.75
CA PRO A 173 -8.66 4.86 -0.03
C PRO A 173 -9.47 5.84 0.80
N GLN A 174 -9.96 5.42 1.96
CA GLN A 174 -10.73 6.29 2.84
C GLN A 174 -9.87 7.39 3.46
N ILE A 175 -8.64 7.08 3.90
CA ILE A 175 -7.68 8.08 4.42
C ILE A 175 -7.32 9.10 3.34
N ALA A 176 -7.15 8.64 2.09
CA ALA A 176 -6.79 9.52 0.98
C ALA A 176 -7.94 10.48 0.58
N LEU A 177 -9.18 10.01 0.65
CA LEU A 177 -10.35 10.71 0.11
C LEU A 177 -11.19 11.41 1.16
N LEU A 178 -11.28 10.86 2.38
CA LEU A 178 -12.23 11.30 3.40
C LEU A 178 -11.47 11.90 4.59
N ASP A 179 -11.92 13.05 5.04
CA ASP A 179 -11.44 13.68 6.28
C ASP A 179 -12.29 13.19 7.44
N GLN A 180 -11.91 12.04 7.99
CA GLN A 180 -12.66 11.37 9.08
C GLN A 180 -11.70 10.81 10.13
N PRO A 181 -12.15 10.66 11.41
CA PRO A 181 -11.33 10.09 12.47
C PRO A 181 -11.01 8.62 12.18
N LEU A 182 -9.84 8.16 12.64
CA LEU A 182 -9.35 6.80 12.40
C LEU A 182 -10.35 5.72 12.86
N SER A 183 -11.05 5.94 13.99
CA SER A 183 -12.04 4.99 14.50
C SER A 183 -13.18 4.75 13.50
N LEU A 184 -13.65 5.82 12.85
CA LEU A 184 -14.68 5.73 11.81
C LEU A 184 -14.11 5.08 10.53
N THR A 185 -12.88 5.43 10.16
CA THR A 185 -12.16 4.80 9.03
C THR A 185 -12.06 3.29 9.21
N LEU A 186 -11.63 2.83 10.38
CA LEU A 186 -11.53 1.40 10.68
C LEU A 186 -12.90 0.70 10.65
N LYS A 187 -13.91 1.29 11.28
CA LYS A 187 -15.28 0.76 11.28
C LYS A 187 -15.83 0.64 9.85
N ASN A 188 -15.67 1.67 9.05
CA ASN A 188 -16.12 1.68 7.66
C ASN A 188 -15.33 0.68 6.80
N SER A 189 -14.00 0.54 7.03
CA SER A 189 -13.17 -0.43 6.32
C SER A 189 -13.60 -1.86 6.62
N ILE A 190 -13.91 -2.18 7.88
CA ILE A 190 -14.45 -3.49 8.27
C ILE A 190 -15.81 -3.73 7.61
N ASN A 191 -16.71 -2.75 7.63
CA ASN A 191 -18.00 -2.87 6.98
C ASN A 191 -17.88 -3.08 5.46
N CYS A 192 -17.00 -2.33 4.78
CA CYS A 192 -16.73 -2.51 3.35
C CYS A 192 -16.11 -3.90 3.08
N MET A 193 -15.17 -4.34 3.91
CA MET A 193 -14.56 -5.67 3.79
C MET A 193 -15.61 -6.77 3.86
N ILE A 194 -16.57 -6.68 4.79
CA ILE A 194 -17.65 -7.66 4.93
C ILE A 194 -18.66 -7.55 3.76
N ALA A 195 -19.07 -6.34 3.42
CA ALA A 195 -20.06 -6.08 2.36
C ALA A 195 -19.56 -6.55 0.97
N PHE A 196 -18.26 -6.41 0.71
CA PHE A 196 -17.63 -6.77 -0.57
C PHE A 196 -16.63 -7.92 -0.41
N LEU A 197 -16.90 -8.84 0.52
CA LEU A 197 -15.99 -9.94 0.89
C LEU A 197 -15.40 -10.71 -0.31
N PRO A 198 -16.18 -11.15 -1.32
CA PRO A 198 -15.62 -11.88 -2.45
C PRO A 198 -14.60 -11.07 -3.25
N HIS A 199 -14.84 -9.79 -3.46
CA HIS A 199 -13.94 -8.90 -4.19
C HIS A 199 -12.68 -8.59 -3.37
N ALA A 200 -12.84 -8.36 -2.07
CA ALA A 200 -11.75 -8.14 -1.14
C ALA A 200 -10.81 -9.35 -1.08
N LEU A 201 -11.39 -10.54 -1.01
CA LEU A 201 -10.66 -11.80 -0.97
C LEU A 201 -9.89 -12.05 -2.27
N ALA A 202 -10.53 -11.85 -3.43
CA ALA A 202 -9.89 -11.97 -4.72
C ALA A 202 -8.71 -11.00 -4.88
N ALA A 203 -8.89 -9.73 -4.51
CA ALA A 203 -7.83 -8.72 -4.55
C ALA A 203 -6.65 -9.08 -3.63
N SER A 204 -6.93 -9.57 -2.42
CA SER A 204 -5.91 -9.97 -1.45
C SER A 204 -5.11 -11.20 -1.91
N ILE A 205 -5.78 -12.18 -2.51
CA ILE A 205 -5.11 -13.36 -3.09
C ILE A 205 -4.17 -12.94 -4.22
N VAL A 206 -4.62 -12.08 -5.15
CA VAL A 206 -3.79 -11.57 -6.25
C VAL A 206 -2.56 -10.84 -5.70
N GLN A 207 -2.73 -10.02 -4.67
CA GLN A 207 -1.63 -9.28 -4.06
C GLN A 207 -0.63 -10.21 -3.34
N ILE A 208 -1.11 -11.20 -2.61
CA ILE A 208 -0.24 -12.19 -1.94
C ILE A 208 0.52 -13.03 -2.97
N LEU A 209 -0.14 -13.46 -4.04
CA LEU A 209 0.51 -14.20 -5.14
C LEU A 209 1.57 -13.34 -5.83
N PHE A 210 1.28 -12.07 -6.11
CA PHE A 210 2.26 -11.15 -6.68
C PHE A 210 3.51 -11.04 -5.83
N TRP A 211 3.37 -10.80 -4.52
CA TRP A 211 4.50 -10.76 -3.60
C TRP A 211 5.21 -12.10 -3.48
N GLY A 212 4.49 -13.21 -3.49
CA GLY A 212 5.06 -14.55 -3.53
C GLY A 212 5.97 -14.77 -4.73
N VAL A 213 5.52 -14.37 -5.93
CA VAL A 213 6.33 -14.44 -7.15
C VAL A 213 7.56 -13.54 -7.06
N VAL A 214 7.40 -12.29 -6.57
CA VAL A 214 8.54 -11.37 -6.39
C VAL A 214 9.61 -11.96 -5.47
N ILE A 215 9.20 -12.55 -4.34
CA ILE A 215 10.12 -13.18 -3.38
C ILE A 215 10.82 -14.40 -4.01
N LEU A 216 10.09 -15.22 -4.77
CA LEU A 216 10.69 -16.38 -5.45
C LEU A 216 11.65 -16.00 -6.58
N CYS A 217 11.42 -14.85 -7.21
CA CYS A 217 12.31 -14.32 -8.26
C CYS A 217 13.53 -13.57 -7.70
N MET A 218 13.55 -13.24 -6.41
CA MET A 218 14.75 -12.69 -5.78
C MET A 218 15.80 -13.80 -5.67
N PRO A 219 17.02 -13.60 -6.21
CA PRO A 219 18.08 -14.57 -6.03
C PRO A 219 18.35 -14.72 -4.53
N LEU A 220 18.03 -15.89 -4.01
CA LEU A 220 18.46 -16.32 -2.68
C LEU A 220 19.96 -16.56 -2.78
N GLY A 221 20.76 -15.49 -2.57
CA GLY A 221 22.20 -15.54 -2.49
C GLY A 221 22.68 -16.03 -1.13
#